data_1d1f81a986214c1fd95ce4fa00034db4
#
_entry.id   1d1f81a986214c1fd95ce4fa00034db4
#
_cell.length_a   1.000
_cell.length_b   1.000
_cell.length_c   1.000
_cell.angle_alpha   90.00
_cell.angle_beta   90.00
_cell.angle_gamma   90.00
#
_symmetry.space_group_name_H-M   'P 1'
#
loop_
_entity.id
_entity.type
_entity.pdbx_description
1 polymer ?
#
loop_
_entity_poly.entity_id
_entity_poly.type
_entity_poly.pdbx_seq_one_letter_code
_entity_poly.pdbx_strand_id
1 'polypeptide(L)'
;MDHSLVYVTTSDRKESKRIAESLVGERLAACANIFPIKSVYRWKEKIVEEEEDAMIIKTRAELVDKVIERIRGLRSYEVPDIISLRIEKGHARFLKWIDESTE
;
A
#
# COMPACT_ATOMS: atom_id res chain seq x y z
N MET A 1 -9.12 -12.31 -13.91
CA MET A 1 -8.95 -10.96 -13.38
C MET A 1 -7.62 -10.89 -12.64
N ASP A 2 -6.84 -9.85 -12.88
CA ASP A 2 -5.52 -9.72 -12.26
C ASP A 2 -5.57 -9.01 -10.93
N HIS A 3 -4.64 -9.37 -10.06
CA HIS A 3 -4.55 -8.83 -8.71
C HIS A 3 -3.15 -8.31 -8.44
N SER A 4 -3.05 -7.35 -7.55
CA SER A 4 -1.76 -6.72 -7.24
C SER A 4 -1.61 -6.47 -5.75
N LEU A 5 -0.34 -6.40 -5.35
CA LEU A 5 0.04 -5.87 -4.05
C LEU A 5 0.54 -4.45 -4.30
N VAL A 6 0.22 -3.54 -3.39
CA VAL A 6 0.83 -2.21 -3.38
C VAL A 6 1.62 -2.10 -2.07
N TYR A 7 2.91 -1.85 -2.20
CA TYR A 7 3.78 -1.66 -1.05
C TYR A 7 4.02 -0.17 -0.88
N VAL A 8 3.83 0.32 0.33
CA VAL A 8 4.00 1.73 0.63
C VAL A 8 4.56 1.90 2.03
N THR A 9 5.47 2.87 2.19
CA THR A 9 5.99 3.21 3.51
C THR A 9 5.32 4.48 4.01
N THR A 10 5.17 4.60 5.32
CA THR A 10 4.55 5.74 5.97
C THR A 10 5.40 6.16 7.16
N SER A 11 5.15 7.38 7.67
CA SER A 11 5.97 7.91 8.76
C SER A 11 5.72 7.19 10.09
N ASP A 12 4.49 6.77 10.36
CA ASP A 12 4.15 6.11 11.62
C ASP A 12 2.87 5.28 11.49
N ARG A 13 2.53 4.59 12.57
CA ARG A 13 1.37 3.72 12.62
C ARG A 13 0.06 4.48 12.44
N LYS A 14 -0.01 5.69 12.94
CA LYS A 14 -1.22 6.50 12.84
C LYS A 14 -1.52 6.84 11.39
N GLU A 15 -0.51 7.22 10.64
CA GLU A 15 -0.66 7.50 9.21
C GLU A 15 -1.05 6.25 8.44
N SER A 16 -0.39 5.12 8.72
CA SER A 16 -0.72 3.85 8.07
C SER A 16 -2.17 3.46 8.28
N LYS A 17 -2.64 3.54 9.52
CA LYS A 17 -4.02 3.18 9.84
C LYS A 17 -5.02 4.06 9.11
N ARG A 18 -4.75 5.36 9.08
CA ARG A 18 -5.64 6.31 8.40
C ARG A 18 -5.75 5.98 6.91
N ILE A 19 -4.60 5.74 6.28
CA ILE A 19 -4.58 5.40 4.85
C ILE A 19 -5.29 4.06 4.60
N ALA A 20 -4.99 3.05 5.42
CA ALA A 20 -5.61 1.73 5.28
C ALA A 20 -7.13 1.80 5.42
N GLU A 21 -7.61 2.52 6.42
CA GLU A 21 -9.05 2.66 6.63
C GLU A 21 -9.74 3.37 5.48
N SER A 22 -9.08 4.38 4.92
CA SER A 22 -9.64 5.09 3.76
C SER A 22 -9.72 4.18 2.54
N LEU A 23 -8.66 3.46 2.24
CA LEU A 23 -8.64 2.61 1.05
C LEU A 23 -9.65 1.47 1.15
N VAL A 24 -9.73 0.83 2.30
CA VAL A 24 -10.66 -0.28 2.50
C VAL A 24 -12.10 0.24 2.55
N GLY A 25 -12.32 1.34 3.23
CA GLY A 25 -13.65 1.94 3.33
C GLY A 25 -14.19 2.41 1.99
N GLU A 26 -13.32 2.90 1.12
CA GLU A 26 -13.69 3.37 -0.22
C GLU A 26 -13.71 2.24 -1.25
N ARG A 27 -13.46 1.01 -0.82
CA ARG A 27 -13.45 -0.17 -1.67
C ARG A 27 -12.39 -0.13 -2.78
N LEU A 28 -11.32 0.61 -2.55
CA LEU A 28 -10.18 0.65 -3.45
C LEU A 28 -9.20 -0.49 -3.13
N ALA A 29 -9.25 -1.03 -1.92
CA ALA A 29 -8.43 -2.15 -1.51
C ALA A 29 -9.27 -3.13 -0.71
N ALA A 30 -8.92 -4.41 -0.82
CA ALA A 30 -9.59 -5.45 -0.06
C ALA A 30 -9.06 -5.51 1.37
N CYS A 31 -7.75 -5.35 1.53
CA CYS A 31 -7.15 -5.32 2.86
C CYS A 31 -5.78 -4.66 2.81
N ALA A 32 -5.28 -4.28 3.97
CA ALA A 32 -3.94 -3.75 4.13
C ALA A 32 -3.33 -4.36 5.38
N ASN A 33 -2.11 -4.85 5.25
CA ASN A 33 -1.34 -5.35 6.38
C ASN A 33 -0.31 -4.30 6.74
N ILE A 34 -0.20 -3.97 8.03
CA ILE A 34 0.66 -2.89 8.52
C ILE A 34 1.71 -3.50 9.43
N PHE A 35 2.96 -3.09 9.25
CA PHE A 35 4.06 -3.61 10.06
C PHE A 35 5.19 -2.58 10.16
N PRO A 36 5.99 -2.66 11.26
CA PRO A 36 7.10 -1.72 11.43
C PRO A 36 8.30 -2.17 10.60
N ILE A 37 9.06 -1.19 10.11
CA ILE A 37 10.28 -1.45 9.35
C ILE A 37 11.37 -0.49 9.80
N LYS A 38 12.62 -0.87 9.49
CA LYS A 38 13.76 0.04 9.59
C LYS A 38 14.25 0.25 8.17
N SER A 39 14.35 1.51 7.76
CA SER A 39 14.74 1.86 6.40
C SER A 39 16.12 2.50 6.40
N VAL A 40 16.94 2.12 5.43
CA VAL A 40 18.24 2.74 5.20
C VAL A 40 18.25 3.15 3.74
N TYR A 41 18.45 4.43 3.47
CA TYR A 41 18.35 4.92 2.09
C TYR A 41 19.17 6.18 1.91
N ARG A 42 19.38 6.56 0.66
CA ARG A 42 20.09 7.79 0.31
C ARG A 42 19.09 8.91 0.11
N TRP A 43 19.33 10.01 0.80
CA TRP A 43 18.53 11.22 0.64
C TRP A 43 19.44 12.43 0.64
N LYS A 44 19.40 13.20 -0.45
CA LYS A 44 20.22 14.42 -0.60
C LYS A 44 21.69 14.14 -0.28
N GLU A 45 22.22 13.08 -0.88
CA GLU A 45 23.61 12.64 -0.78
C GLU A 45 24.05 12.16 0.60
N LYS A 46 23.11 11.94 1.50
CA LYS A 46 23.40 11.38 2.82
C LYS A 46 22.71 10.03 2.96
N ILE A 47 23.30 9.17 3.78
CA ILE A 47 22.66 7.91 4.12
C ILE A 47 21.85 8.14 5.38
N VAL A 48 20.56 7.84 5.29
CA VAL A 48 19.59 8.08 6.35
C VAL A 48 19.06 6.74 6.85
N GLU A 49 18.95 6.63 8.18
CA GLU A 49 18.27 5.50 8.81
C GLU A 49 17.04 6.02 9.52
N GLU A 50 15.92 5.35 9.30
CA GLU A 50 14.67 5.74 9.93
C GLU A 50 13.87 4.52 10.35
N GLU A 51 13.08 4.70 11.40
CA GLU A 51 12.07 3.72 11.75
C GLU A 51 10.76 4.22 11.16
N GLU A 52 10.10 3.36 10.39
CA GLU A 52 8.88 3.70 9.68
C GLU A 52 7.89 2.56 9.82
N ASP A 53 6.72 2.73 9.24
CA ASP A 53 5.79 1.65 9.02
C ASP A 53 5.71 1.38 7.53
N ALA A 54 5.34 0.16 7.19
CA ALA A 54 5.06 -0.20 5.82
C ALA A 54 3.71 -0.88 5.76
N MET A 55 3.10 -0.85 4.58
CA MET A 55 1.86 -1.56 4.34
C MET A 55 1.98 -2.40 3.09
N ILE A 56 1.33 -3.55 3.13
CA ILE A 56 1.08 -4.35 1.93
C ILE A 56 -0.43 -4.31 1.71
N ILE A 57 -0.81 -3.71 0.61
CA ILE A 57 -2.21 -3.50 0.25
C ILE A 57 -2.57 -4.47 -0.85
N LYS A 58 -3.71 -5.14 -0.73
CA LYS A 58 -4.15 -6.12 -1.72
C LYS A 58 -5.37 -5.60 -2.45
N THR A 59 -5.31 -5.59 -3.78
CA THR A 59 -6.37 -5.03 -4.59
C THR A 59 -6.37 -5.67 -5.99
N ARG A 60 -7.35 -5.30 -6.80
CA ARG A 60 -7.37 -5.70 -8.21
C ARG A 60 -6.37 -4.83 -8.98
N ALA A 61 -5.72 -5.43 -9.97
CA ALA A 61 -4.72 -4.71 -10.76
C ALA A 61 -5.28 -3.43 -11.39
N GLU A 62 -6.52 -3.47 -11.81
CA GLU A 62 -7.15 -2.30 -12.46
C GLU A 62 -7.37 -1.11 -11.52
N LEU A 63 -7.27 -1.32 -10.19
CA LEU A 63 -7.46 -0.26 -9.21
C LEU A 63 -6.13 0.34 -8.72
N VAL A 64 -4.99 -0.22 -9.16
CA VAL A 64 -3.68 0.23 -8.65
C VAL A 64 -3.46 1.72 -8.82
N ASP A 65 -3.77 2.26 -10.00
CA ASP A 65 -3.56 3.69 -10.23
C ASP A 65 -4.40 4.54 -9.30
N LYS A 66 -5.63 4.14 -9.04
CA LYS A 66 -6.49 4.87 -8.10
C LYS A 66 -5.98 4.78 -6.68
N VAL A 67 -5.46 3.60 -6.29
CA VAL A 67 -4.86 3.41 -4.98
C VAL A 67 -3.66 4.35 -4.81
N ILE A 68 -2.77 4.38 -5.79
CA ILE A 68 -1.59 5.24 -5.73
C ILE A 68 -1.99 6.71 -5.60
N GLU A 69 -2.94 7.17 -6.41
CA GLU A 69 -3.39 8.57 -6.34
C GLU A 69 -4.01 8.89 -4.99
N ARG A 70 -4.81 7.96 -4.45
CA ARG A 70 -5.44 8.20 -3.16
C ARG A 70 -4.41 8.28 -2.04
N ILE A 71 -3.40 7.41 -2.07
CA ILE A 71 -2.32 7.43 -1.09
C ILE A 71 -1.55 8.74 -1.17
N ARG A 72 -1.23 9.19 -2.38
CA ARG A 72 -0.50 10.45 -2.57
C ARG A 72 -1.22 11.62 -1.91
N GLY A 73 -2.54 11.64 -1.95
CA GLY A 73 -3.33 12.69 -1.32
C GLY A 73 -3.38 12.61 0.20
N LEU A 74 -3.01 11.47 0.78
CA LEU A 74 -3.10 11.24 2.23
C LEU A 74 -1.74 11.19 2.93
N ARG A 75 -0.67 11.06 2.17
CA ARG A 75 0.69 10.90 2.72
C ARG A 75 1.38 12.23 2.90
N SER A 76 2.31 12.24 3.87
CA SER A 76 3.10 13.43 4.19
C SER A 76 4.48 13.47 3.55
N TYR A 77 4.93 12.39 2.89
CA TYR A 77 6.27 12.32 2.32
C TYR A 77 6.39 13.15 1.04
N GLU A 78 7.56 13.78 0.88
CA GLU A 78 7.86 14.59 -0.29
C GLU A 78 7.89 13.74 -1.56
N VAL A 79 8.58 12.58 -1.49
CA VAL A 79 8.64 11.64 -2.61
C VAL A 79 7.86 10.39 -2.20
N PRO A 80 6.75 10.09 -2.88
CA PRO A 80 5.95 8.92 -2.51
C PRO A 80 6.70 7.62 -2.77
N ASP A 81 6.88 6.80 -1.73
CA ASP A 81 7.49 5.48 -1.82
C ASP A 81 6.36 4.48 -1.98
N ILE A 82 5.85 4.37 -3.20
CA ILE A 82 4.70 3.53 -3.53
C ILE A 82 5.04 2.72 -4.77
N ILE A 83 5.01 1.40 -4.64
CA ILE A 83 5.24 0.52 -5.78
C ILE A 83 4.18 -0.56 -5.79
N SER A 84 3.96 -1.16 -6.96
CA SER A 84 3.03 -2.27 -7.07
C SER A 84 3.73 -3.50 -7.63
N LEU A 85 3.26 -4.66 -7.21
CA LEU A 85 3.74 -5.94 -7.70
C LEU A 85 2.53 -6.76 -8.10
N ARG A 86 2.64 -7.43 -9.27
CA ARG A 86 1.57 -8.29 -9.73
C ARG A 86 1.55 -9.58 -8.90
N ILE A 87 0.37 -9.99 -8.47
CA ILE A 87 0.21 -11.30 -7.84
C ILE A 87 0.10 -12.33 -8.94
N GLU A 88 1.14 -13.15 -9.09
CA GLU A 88 1.16 -14.16 -10.14
C GLU A 88 0.18 -15.28 -9.84
N LYS A 89 0.17 -15.79 -8.62
CA LYS A 89 -0.69 -16.88 -8.18
C LYS A 89 -1.18 -16.66 -6.76
N GLY A 90 -2.35 -17.16 -6.47
CA GLY A 90 -2.90 -17.12 -5.15
C GLY A 90 -4.01 -18.14 -4.98
N HIS A 91 -4.44 -18.34 -3.75
CA HIS A 91 -5.56 -19.22 -3.45
C HIS A 91 -6.82 -18.66 -4.11
N ALA A 92 -7.51 -19.45 -4.90
CA ALA A 92 -8.62 -18.97 -5.72
C ALA A 92 -9.72 -18.26 -4.92
N ARG A 93 -10.09 -18.81 -3.78
CA ARG A 93 -11.15 -18.19 -2.95
C ARG A 93 -10.72 -16.86 -2.37
N PHE A 94 -9.43 -16.74 -2.05
CA PHE A 94 -8.90 -15.48 -1.55
C PHE A 94 -8.88 -14.41 -2.65
N LEU A 95 -8.44 -14.78 -3.84
CA LEU A 95 -8.43 -13.85 -4.97
C LEU A 95 -9.86 -13.40 -5.31
N LYS A 96 -10.81 -14.31 -5.24
CA LYS A 96 -12.21 -13.97 -5.44
C LYS A 96 -12.71 -13.00 -4.38
N TRP A 97 -12.27 -13.20 -3.13
CA TRP A 97 -12.64 -12.29 -2.05
C TRP A 97 -12.11 -10.88 -2.30
N ILE A 98 -10.89 -10.77 -2.87
CA ILE A 98 -10.36 -9.45 -3.26
C ILE A 98 -11.31 -8.80 -4.28
N ASP A 99 -11.76 -9.55 -5.28
CA ASP A 99 -12.69 -9.04 -6.28
C ASP A 99 -13.99 -8.55 -5.65
N GLU A 100 -14.54 -9.34 -4.74
CA GLU A 100 -15.82 -9.02 -4.10
C GLU A 100 -15.73 -7.85 -3.12
N SER A 101 -14.54 -7.59 -2.58
CA SER A 101 -14.32 -6.56 -1.60
C SER A 101 -13.95 -5.20 -2.21
N THR A 102 -13.69 -5.16 -3.51
CA THR A 102 -13.31 -3.92 -4.21
C THR A 102 -14.32 -3.63 -5.31
N GLU A 103 -14.42 -2.37 -5.70
CA GLU A 103 -15.35 -2.02 -6.76
C GLU A 103 -14.77 -2.11 -8.17
#